data_e15aeed768c4f2b4131658b5c6ca938c
#
_entry.id   e15aeed768c4f2b4131658b5c6ca938c
#
_cell.length_a   1.000
_cell.length_b   1.000
_cell.length_c   1.000
_cell.angle_alpha   90.00
_cell.angle_beta   90.00
_cell.angle_gamma   90.00
#
_symmetry.space_group_name_H-M   'P 1'
#
loop_
_entity.id
_entity.type
_entity.pdbx_description
1 polymer ?
#
loop_
_entity_poly.entity_id
_entity_poly.type
_entity_poly.pdbx_seq_one_letter_code
_entity_poly.pdbx_strand_id
1 'polypeptide(L)'
;LQKGLRSLENDYSGLDQISNNTSEELEKLLSEPVPERILIIAEAIRKGFSLEEIHHKTGWDFWFLEQISGIIEVENFLIENGLNKNKEFLINLKSMGFSDLKISELVNIDVNEIIDLRKRYNVFPSFKRVDTCSAEFSSETAYLYSSYELSDMTECEANPSEKQKVVILGGGPNRIGQGIEFDYCCVH
;
A
#
# COMPACT_ATOMS: atom_id res chain seq x y z
N LEU A 1 3.36 -0.52 3.12
CA LEU A 1 2.97 -1.91 3.27
C LEU A 1 2.05 -2.38 2.13
N GLN A 2 0.82 -1.88 2.02
CA GLN A 2 -0.18 -2.30 1.04
C GLN A 2 0.30 -2.16 -0.42
N LYS A 3 1.00 -1.06 -0.76
CA LYS A 3 1.62 -0.88 -2.07
C LYS A 3 2.69 -1.96 -2.35
N GLY A 4 3.49 -2.32 -1.34
CA GLY A 4 4.47 -3.41 -1.43
C GLY A 4 3.82 -4.76 -1.70
N LEU A 5 2.72 -5.09 -1.00
CA LEU A 5 1.98 -6.34 -1.23
C LEU A 5 1.46 -6.43 -2.68
N ARG A 6 0.86 -5.36 -3.21
CA ARG A 6 0.41 -5.31 -4.60
C ARG A 6 1.54 -5.48 -5.61
N SER A 7 2.74 -5.01 -5.29
CA SER A 7 3.91 -5.11 -6.18
C SER A 7 4.48 -6.53 -6.28
N LEU A 8 4.05 -7.46 -5.43
CA LEU A 8 4.46 -8.87 -5.51
C LEU A 8 3.80 -9.62 -6.69
N GLU A 9 2.80 -9.02 -7.34
CA GLU A 9 2.06 -9.62 -8.48
C GLU A 9 1.44 -10.99 -8.15
N ASN A 10 0.99 -11.17 -6.91
CA ASN A 10 0.33 -12.38 -6.41
C ASN A 10 -1.19 -12.17 -6.29
N ASP A 11 -1.75 -11.27 -7.10
CA ASP A 11 -3.17 -10.90 -7.13
C ASP A 11 -3.71 -10.28 -5.82
N TYR A 12 -2.84 -9.90 -4.86
CA TYR A 12 -3.26 -9.21 -3.65
C TYR A 12 -3.53 -7.73 -3.91
N SER A 13 -4.67 -7.24 -3.42
CA SER A 13 -5.03 -5.81 -3.45
C SER A 13 -4.55 -5.03 -2.21
N GLY A 14 -4.05 -5.74 -1.21
CA GLY A 14 -3.54 -5.22 0.06
C GLY A 14 -3.38 -6.35 1.09
N LEU A 15 -3.88 -6.14 2.30
CA LEU A 15 -3.95 -7.15 3.35
C LEU A 15 -5.20 -8.03 3.14
N ASP A 16 -5.26 -8.72 2.02
CA ASP A 16 -6.43 -9.51 1.64
C ASP A 16 -6.62 -10.73 2.55
N GLN A 17 -7.87 -11.17 2.65
CA GLN A 17 -8.23 -12.37 3.35
C GLN A 17 -7.80 -13.59 2.52
N ILE A 18 -6.98 -14.47 3.10
CA ILE A 18 -6.40 -15.61 2.38
C ILE A 18 -7.21 -16.90 2.52
N SER A 19 -8.03 -17.02 3.56
CA SER A 19 -8.84 -18.21 3.83
C SER A 19 -9.84 -17.95 4.96
N ASN A 20 -10.83 -18.83 5.09
CA ASN A 20 -11.76 -18.85 6.22
C ASN A 20 -11.22 -19.71 7.38
N ASN A 21 -9.99 -19.44 7.82
CA ASN A 21 -9.38 -20.16 8.93
C ASN A 21 -10.21 -20.01 10.22
N THR A 22 -10.32 -21.07 10.99
CA THR A 22 -10.83 -21.02 12.36
C THR A 22 -9.81 -20.31 13.27
N SER A 23 -10.22 -19.90 14.47
CA SER A 23 -9.28 -19.30 15.43
C SER A 23 -8.19 -20.28 15.85
N GLU A 24 -8.49 -21.56 15.96
CA GLU A 24 -7.53 -22.63 16.29
C GLU A 24 -6.49 -22.83 15.18
N GLU A 25 -6.92 -22.78 13.91
CA GLU A 25 -6.02 -22.87 12.76
C GLU A 25 -5.11 -21.63 12.68
N LEU A 26 -5.63 -20.44 12.93
CA LEU A 26 -4.84 -19.21 12.99
C LEU A 26 -3.81 -19.24 14.11
N GLU A 27 -4.18 -19.74 15.28
CA GLU A 27 -3.23 -19.94 16.38
C GLU A 27 -2.01 -20.77 15.99
N LYS A 28 -2.25 -21.85 15.27
CA LYS A 28 -1.19 -22.71 14.76
C LYS A 28 -0.35 -22.01 13.70
N LEU A 29 -1.01 -21.39 12.71
CA LEU A 29 -0.35 -20.70 11.59
C LEU A 29 0.49 -19.50 12.06
N LEU A 30 0.07 -18.77 13.10
CA LEU A 30 0.86 -17.68 13.67
C LEU A 30 2.22 -18.16 14.21
N SER A 31 2.31 -19.42 14.66
CA SER A 31 3.54 -20.00 15.19
C SER A 31 4.47 -20.58 14.10
N GLU A 32 3.98 -20.69 12.85
CA GLU A 32 4.73 -21.24 11.73
C GLU A 32 5.35 -20.14 10.86
N PRO A 33 6.61 -20.24 10.43
CA PRO A 33 7.25 -19.28 9.53
C PRO A 33 6.85 -19.55 8.07
N VAL A 34 5.67 -19.09 7.68
CA VAL A 34 5.14 -19.24 6.31
C VAL A 34 5.25 -17.92 5.53
N PRO A 35 5.32 -17.96 4.18
CA PRO A 35 5.42 -16.74 3.34
C PRO A 35 4.25 -15.76 3.54
N GLU A 36 3.05 -16.27 3.75
CA GLU A 36 1.82 -15.48 3.91
C GLU A 36 1.63 -14.95 5.34
N ARG A 37 2.64 -15.04 6.21
CA ARG A 37 2.54 -14.71 7.63
C ARG A 37 1.96 -13.33 7.91
N ILE A 38 2.25 -12.34 7.07
CA ILE A 38 1.70 -10.99 7.20
C ILE A 38 0.18 -10.96 7.01
N LEU A 39 -0.34 -11.77 6.09
CA LEU A 39 -1.78 -11.90 5.83
C LEU A 39 -2.47 -12.68 6.95
N ILE A 40 -1.78 -13.70 7.50
CA ILE A 40 -2.25 -14.46 8.67
C ILE A 40 -2.36 -13.55 9.89
N ILE A 41 -1.39 -12.67 10.12
CA ILE A 41 -1.43 -11.67 11.18
C ILE A 41 -2.63 -10.73 11.00
N ALA A 42 -2.84 -10.22 9.78
CA ALA A 42 -4.00 -9.37 9.47
C ALA A 42 -5.33 -10.09 9.73
N GLU A 43 -5.42 -11.37 9.38
CA GLU A 43 -6.60 -12.20 9.63
C GLU A 43 -6.82 -12.44 11.13
N ALA A 44 -5.76 -12.70 11.89
CA ALA A 44 -5.85 -12.85 13.34
C ALA A 44 -6.37 -11.55 14.02
N ILE A 45 -5.89 -10.38 13.58
CA ILE A 45 -6.38 -9.09 14.07
C ILE A 45 -7.88 -8.91 13.76
N ARG A 46 -8.32 -9.23 12.53
CA ARG A 46 -9.75 -9.19 12.15
C ARG A 46 -10.61 -10.12 13.02
N LYS A 47 -10.04 -11.23 13.45
CA LYS A 47 -10.71 -12.21 14.34
C LYS A 47 -10.63 -11.86 15.83
N GLY A 48 -10.01 -10.73 16.18
CA GLY A 48 -9.98 -10.20 17.54
C GLY A 48 -8.86 -10.73 18.42
N PHE A 49 -7.82 -11.34 17.84
CA PHE A 49 -6.61 -11.65 18.60
C PHE A 49 -5.93 -10.34 19.05
N SER A 50 -5.48 -10.30 20.31
CA SER A 50 -4.72 -9.16 20.82
C SER A 50 -3.34 -9.08 20.17
N LEU A 51 -2.78 -7.87 20.14
CA LEU A 51 -1.43 -7.68 19.61
C LEU A 51 -0.38 -8.40 20.48
N GLU A 52 -0.63 -8.54 21.78
CA GLU A 52 0.20 -9.29 22.72
C GLU A 52 0.24 -10.78 22.38
N GLU A 53 -0.91 -11.39 22.10
CA GLU A 53 -1.01 -12.80 21.69
C GLU A 53 -0.27 -13.03 20.37
N ILE A 54 -0.46 -12.13 19.40
CA ILE A 54 0.21 -12.21 18.10
C ILE A 54 1.72 -12.02 18.27
N HIS A 55 2.15 -11.04 19.04
CA HIS A 55 3.56 -10.81 19.34
C HIS A 55 4.21 -12.04 19.96
N HIS A 56 3.58 -12.62 20.99
CA HIS A 56 4.08 -13.80 21.68
C HIS A 56 4.25 -15.01 20.75
N LYS A 57 3.32 -15.20 19.80
CA LYS A 57 3.37 -16.33 18.86
C LYS A 57 4.32 -16.10 17.69
N THR A 58 4.42 -14.87 17.21
CA THR A 58 5.16 -14.53 15.97
C THR A 58 6.55 -13.99 16.21
N GLY A 59 6.79 -13.37 17.37
CA GLY A 59 7.98 -12.58 17.67
C GLY A 59 8.04 -11.25 16.90
N TRP A 60 6.96 -10.82 16.23
CA TRP A 60 6.93 -9.55 15.52
C TRP A 60 6.88 -8.39 16.50
N ASP A 61 7.65 -7.34 16.21
CA ASP A 61 7.65 -6.11 17.00
C ASP A 61 6.29 -5.44 16.98
N PHE A 62 5.87 -4.88 18.12
CA PHE A 62 4.58 -4.22 18.29
C PHE A 62 4.35 -3.08 17.30
N TRP A 63 5.38 -2.34 16.95
CA TRP A 63 5.26 -1.25 15.99
C TRP A 63 4.68 -1.73 14.64
N PHE A 64 5.16 -2.88 14.13
CA PHE A 64 4.61 -3.46 12.89
C PHE A 64 3.19 -3.96 13.06
N LEU A 65 2.89 -4.58 14.20
CA LEU A 65 1.54 -5.08 14.49
C LEU A 65 0.53 -3.93 14.60
N GLU A 66 0.91 -2.82 15.24
CA GLU A 66 0.11 -1.60 15.32
C GLU A 66 -0.17 -1.00 13.93
N GLN A 67 0.83 -0.98 13.02
CA GLN A 67 0.61 -0.51 11.66
C GLN A 67 -0.40 -1.38 10.89
N ILE A 68 -0.34 -2.70 11.08
CA ILE A 68 -1.31 -3.62 10.48
C ILE A 68 -2.69 -3.43 11.11
N SER A 69 -2.77 -3.32 12.43
CA SER A 69 -4.01 -3.05 13.17
C SER A 69 -4.69 -1.78 12.67
N GLY A 70 -3.94 -0.68 12.53
CA GLY A 70 -4.50 0.57 12.02
C GLY A 70 -5.09 0.46 10.60
N ILE A 71 -4.52 -0.39 9.74
CA ILE A 71 -5.11 -0.67 8.42
C ILE A 71 -6.42 -1.45 8.57
N ILE A 72 -6.44 -2.48 9.43
CA ILE A 72 -7.64 -3.31 9.66
C ILE A 72 -8.76 -2.49 10.31
N GLU A 73 -8.44 -1.58 11.23
CA GLU A 73 -9.41 -0.66 11.84
C GLU A 73 -10.11 0.21 10.78
N VAL A 74 -9.35 0.71 9.81
CA VAL A 74 -9.92 1.50 8.69
C VAL A 74 -10.72 0.63 7.73
N GLU A 75 -10.31 -0.62 7.46
CA GLU A 75 -11.12 -1.58 6.70
C GLU A 75 -12.49 -1.80 7.38
N ASN A 76 -12.48 -2.09 8.67
CA ASN A 76 -13.71 -2.30 9.45
C ASN A 76 -14.60 -1.05 9.45
N PHE A 77 -13.99 0.14 9.63
CA PHE A 77 -14.72 1.40 9.54
C PHE A 77 -15.43 1.57 8.19
N LEU A 78 -14.74 1.28 7.08
CA LEU A 78 -15.31 1.37 5.73
C LEU A 78 -16.45 0.37 5.51
N ILE A 79 -16.31 -0.85 6.02
CA ILE A 79 -17.36 -1.89 5.93
C ILE A 79 -18.61 -1.47 6.69
N GLU A 80 -18.45 -0.93 7.90
CA GLU A 80 -19.55 -0.56 8.78
C GLU A 80 -20.24 0.75 8.41
N ASN A 81 -19.46 1.77 8.01
CA ASN A 81 -19.93 3.15 7.84
C ASN A 81 -19.97 3.62 6.38
N GLY A 82 -19.38 2.83 5.48
CA GLY A 82 -19.24 3.23 4.09
C GLY A 82 -18.19 4.32 3.87
N LEU A 83 -18.14 4.85 2.65
CA LEU A 83 -17.18 5.86 2.22
C LEU A 83 -17.67 7.27 2.57
N ASN A 84 -16.93 8.00 3.37
CA ASN A 84 -17.13 9.43 3.53
C ASN A 84 -16.59 10.14 2.28
N LYS A 85 -17.50 10.73 1.49
CA LYS A 85 -17.21 11.34 0.18
C LYS A 85 -16.68 12.78 0.33
N ASN A 86 -15.56 12.95 1.08
CA ASN A 86 -14.85 14.22 1.18
C ASN A 86 -13.35 14.07 0.86
N LYS A 87 -12.69 15.19 0.55
CA LYS A 87 -11.29 15.24 0.13
C LYS A 87 -10.34 14.65 1.18
N GLU A 88 -10.49 15.10 2.42
CA GLU A 88 -9.60 14.75 3.53
C GLU A 88 -9.61 13.25 3.81
N PHE A 89 -10.80 12.65 3.87
CA PHE A 89 -10.93 11.22 4.09
C PHE A 89 -10.33 10.39 2.96
N LEU A 90 -10.55 10.83 1.69
CA LEU A 90 -9.95 10.17 0.53
C LEU A 90 -8.42 10.25 0.53
N ILE A 91 -7.84 11.40 0.87
CA ILE A 91 -6.39 11.55 1.01
C ILE A 91 -5.86 10.61 2.09
N ASN A 92 -6.52 10.55 3.25
CA ASN A 92 -6.15 9.64 4.33
C ASN A 92 -6.12 8.18 3.87
N LEU A 93 -7.17 7.70 3.21
CA LEU A 93 -7.21 6.34 2.68
C LEU A 93 -6.08 6.09 1.68
N LYS A 94 -5.83 7.03 0.78
CA LYS A 94 -4.78 6.90 -0.23
C LYS A 94 -3.38 6.94 0.40
N SER A 95 -3.12 7.76 1.40
CA SER A 95 -1.85 7.83 2.13
C SER A 95 -1.57 6.54 2.92
N MET A 96 -2.59 5.87 3.44
CA MET A 96 -2.50 4.55 4.06
C MET A 96 -2.28 3.43 3.04
N GLY A 97 -2.38 3.73 1.75
CA GLY A 97 -2.09 2.80 0.65
C GLY A 97 -3.28 1.99 0.13
N PHE A 98 -4.50 2.34 0.49
CA PHE A 98 -5.68 1.71 -0.11
C PHE A 98 -5.78 1.99 -1.61
N SER A 99 -5.91 0.93 -2.43
CA SER A 99 -6.18 1.08 -3.85
C SER A 99 -7.63 1.49 -4.09
N ASP A 100 -7.93 2.06 -5.26
CA ASP A 100 -9.31 2.37 -5.63
C ASP A 100 -10.16 1.09 -5.67
N LEU A 101 -9.56 -0.01 -6.14
CA LEU A 101 -10.20 -1.34 -6.16
C LEU A 101 -10.52 -1.82 -4.73
N LYS A 102 -9.55 -1.77 -3.81
CA LYS A 102 -9.77 -2.20 -2.42
C LYS A 102 -10.85 -1.39 -1.72
N ILE A 103 -10.87 -0.07 -1.91
CA ILE A 103 -11.94 0.79 -1.37
C ILE A 103 -13.29 0.37 -1.95
N SER A 104 -13.37 0.19 -3.28
CA SER A 104 -14.58 -0.26 -3.99
C SER A 104 -15.14 -1.58 -3.41
N GLU A 105 -14.28 -2.56 -3.18
CA GLU A 105 -14.63 -3.85 -2.58
C GLU A 105 -15.19 -3.70 -1.15
N LEU A 106 -14.49 -2.93 -0.30
CA LEU A 106 -14.88 -2.75 1.10
C LEU A 106 -16.23 -2.05 1.27
N VAL A 107 -16.54 -1.07 0.41
CA VAL A 107 -17.78 -0.29 0.50
C VAL A 107 -18.85 -0.73 -0.50
N ASN A 108 -18.57 -1.76 -1.30
CA ASN A 108 -19.48 -2.34 -2.31
C ASN A 108 -20.05 -1.31 -3.29
N ILE A 109 -19.18 -0.48 -3.89
CA ILE A 109 -19.52 0.48 -4.95
C ILE A 109 -18.57 0.28 -6.15
N ASP A 110 -18.97 0.75 -7.33
CA ASP A 110 -18.16 0.61 -8.53
C ASP A 110 -16.82 1.35 -8.42
N VAL A 111 -15.74 0.71 -8.87
CA VAL A 111 -14.39 1.29 -8.82
C VAL A 111 -14.28 2.60 -9.61
N ASN A 112 -15.04 2.77 -10.69
CA ASN A 112 -15.06 4.01 -11.47
C ASN A 112 -15.66 5.16 -10.65
N GLU A 113 -16.61 4.88 -9.75
CA GLU A 113 -17.16 5.89 -8.85
C GLU A 113 -16.08 6.40 -7.87
N ILE A 114 -15.21 5.51 -7.36
CA ILE A 114 -14.06 5.92 -6.53
C ILE A 114 -13.08 6.78 -7.34
N ILE A 115 -12.76 6.36 -8.56
CA ILE A 115 -11.86 7.09 -9.46
C ILE A 115 -12.41 8.49 -9.76
N ASP A 116 -13.71 8.60 -10.03
CA ASP A 116 -14.35 9.88 -10.34
C ASP A 116 -14.44 10.79 -9.11
N LEU A 117 -14.68 10.23 -7.92
CA LEU A 117 -14.58 10.97 -6.65
C LEU A 117 -13.17 11.53 -6.45
N ARG A 118 -12.15 10.71 -6.64
CA ARG A 118 -10.76 11.11 -6.54
C ARG A 118 -10.40 12.25 -7.50
N LYS A 119 -10.84 12.16 -8.76
CA LYS A 119 -10.66 13.21 -9.78
C LYS A 119 -11.39 14.49 -9.37
N ARG A 120 -12.66 14.39 -8.93
CA ARG A 120 -13.50 15.51 -8.50
C ARG A 120 -12.87 16.30 -7.37
N TYR A 121 -12.27 15.62 -6.40
CA TYR A 121 -11.62 16.25 -5.25
C TYR A 121 -10.14 16.57 -5.49
N ASN A 122 -9.63 16.37 -6.70
CA ASN A 122 -8.23 16.58 -7.06
C ASN A 122 -7.25 15.80 -6.15
N VAL A 123 -7.60 14.54 -5.84
CA VAL A 123 -6.76 13.64 -5.04
C VAL A 123 -5.88 12.81 -5.97
N PHE A 124 -4.64 13.24 -6.15
CA PHE A 124 -3.63 12.60 -6.99
C PHE A 124 -2.35 12.37 -6.18
N PRO A 125 -1.54 11.36 -6.57
CA PRO A 125 -0.22 11.20 -5.97
C PRO A 125 0.71 12.35 -6.40
N SER A 126 1.61 12.74 -5.51
CA SER A 126 2.80 13.49 -5.85
C SER A 126 3.94 12.52 -6.22
N PHE A 127 4.90 13.01 -6.99
CA PHE A 127 6.10 12.26 -7.33
C PHE A 127 7.29 12.88 -6.61
N LYS A 128 8.02 12.05 -5.88
CA LYS A 128 9.19 12.42 -5.10
C LYS A 128 10.42 11.76 -5.68
N ARG A 129 11.53 12.48 -5.69
CA ARG A 129 12.83 11.97 -6.11
C ARG A 129 13.39 11.05 -5.03
N VAL A 130 13.98 9.93 -5.44
CA VAL A 130 14.67 9.05 -4.49
C VAL A 130 15.88 9.79 -3.95
N ASP A 131 15.92 9.99 -2.63
CA ASP A 131 17.06 10.59 -1.97
C ASP A 131 18.18 9.55 -1.81
N THR A 132 19.28 9.78 -2.51
CA THR A 132 20.49 8.94 -2.47
C THR A 132 21.61 9.51 -1.62
N CYS A 133 21.36 10.68 -0.98
CA CYS A 133 22.36 11.46 -0.26
C CYS A 133 22.00 11.71 1.20
N SER A 134 21.03 10.98 1.78
CA SER A 134 20.59 11.10 3.18
C SER A 134 20.20 12.54 3.56
N ALA A 135 19.63 13.30 2.65
CA ALA A 135 19.29 14.71 2.76
C ALA A 135 20.46 15.67 3.03
N GLU A 136 21.70 15.21 2.95
CA GLU A 136 22.89 16.05 3.10
C GLU A 136 23.13 16.94 1.86
N PHE A 137 22.77 16.43 0.69
CA PHE A 137 22.89 17.12 -0.59
C PHE A 137 21.65 16.92 -1.45
N SER A 138 21.38 17.82 -2.36
CA SER A 138 20.32 17.65 -3.36
C SER A 138 20.62 16.42 -4.23
N SER A 139 19.69 15.45 -4.23
CA SER A 139 19.81 14.26 -5.08
C SER A 139 19.43 14.59 -6.52
N GLU A 140 20.30 14.27 -7.47
CA GLU A 140 20.08 14.47 -8.91
C GLU A 140 19.64 13.18 -9.63
N THR A 141 19.26 12.12 -8.88
CA THR A 141 18.81 10.87 -9.48
C THR A 141 17.58 11.07 -10.36
N ALA A 142 17.49 10.30 -11.44
CA ALA A 142 16.30 10.25 -12.29
C ALA A 142 15.17 9.38 -11.74
N TYR A 143 15.40 8.67 -10.63
CA TYR A 143 14.43 7.77 -10.02
C TYR A 143 13.41 8.54 -9.20
N LEU A 144 12.13 8.26 -9.45
CA LEU A 144 11.00 8.84 -8.76
C LEU A 144 10.12 7.73 -8.17
N TYR A 145 9.48 8.04 -7.05
CA TYR A 145 8.39 7.23 -6.49
C TYR A 145 7.14 8.08 -6.31
N SER A 146 5.98 7.44 -6.36
CA SER A 146 4.71 8.12 -6.13
C SER A 146 4.24 7.93 -4.67
N SER A 147 3.73 8.99 -4.07
CA SER A 147 3.18 9.00 -2.72
C SER A 147 1.93 9.86 -2.65
N TYR A 148 0.99 9.51 -1.78
CA TYR A 148 -0.12 10.39 -1.42
C TYR A 148 0.23 11.08 -0.10
N GLU A 149 0.38 12.39 -0.16
CA GLU A 149 0.78 13.21 0.97
C GLU A 149 -0.45 13.81 1.65
N LEU A 150 -0.42 13.90 2.98
CA LEU A 150 -1.49 14.50 3.78
C LEU A 150 -1.51 16.03 3.69
N SER A 151 -0.42 16.65 3.26
CA SER A 151 -0.28 18.09 3.14
C SER A 151 -0.42 18.55 1.70
N ASP A 152 -1.23 19.55 1.46
CA ASP A 152 -1.32 20.25 0.16
C ASP A 152 -0.02 21.02 -0.21
N MET A 153 0.93 21.13 0.72
CA MET A 153 2.20 21.85 0.54
C MET A 153 3.33 21.00 -0.04
N THR A 154 3.09 19.74 -0.35
CA THR A 154 4.10 18.87 -0.91
C THR A 154 4.23 19.08 -2.41
N GLU A 155 5.34 19.69 -2.83
CA GLU A 155 5.65 19.89 -4.24
C GLU A 155 5.95 18.55 -4.94
N CYS A 156 5.42 18.40 -6.15
CA CYS A 156 5.76 17.29 -7.03
C CYS A 156 7.15 17.55 -7.66
N GLU A 157 8.09 16.66 -7.42
CA GLU A 157 9.48 16.79 -7.90
C GLU A 157 9.69 16.26 -9.33
N ALA A 158 8.62 15.84 -10.01
CA ALA A 158 8.71 15.28 -11.36
C ALA A 158 9.14 16.32 -12.40
N ASN A 159 8.79 17.60 -12.20
CA ASN A 159 9.13 18.73 -13.08
C ASN A 159 9.03 18.39 -14.59
N PRO A 160 7.86 17.97 -15.10
CA PRO A 160 7.72 17.51 -16.47
C PRO A 160 7.99 18.67 -17.45
N SER A 161 8.84 18.43 -18.45
CA SER A 161 9.07 19.40 -19.53
C SER A 161 7.88 19.46 -20.50
N GLU A 162 7.79 20.50 -21.34
CA GLU A 162 6.80 20.61 -22.44
C GLU A 162 7.14 19.76 -23.67
N LYS A 163 8.27 19.05 -23.67
CA LYS A 163 8.66 18.18 -24.77
C LYS A 163 7.72 17.00 -24.93
N GLN A 164 7.63 16.48 -26.15
CA GLN A 164 6.95 15.22 -26.42
C GLN A 164 7.58 14.10 -25.58
N LYS A 165 6.75 13.25 -24.98
CA LYS A 165 7.16 12.19 -24.07
C LYS A 165 6.75 10.82 -24.61
N VAL A 166 7.58 9.83 -24.38
CA VAL A 166 7.30 8.43 -24.59
C VAL A 166 7.34 7.74 -23.23
N VAL A 167 6.33 6.95 -22.92
CA VAL A 167 6.29 6.13 -21.71
C VAL A 167 6.54 4.70 -22.09
N ILE A 168 7.56 4.09 -21.47
CA ILE A 168 7.86 2.67 -21.63
C ILE A 168 7.40 1.97 -20.35
N LEU A 169 6.50 1.00 -20.49
CA LEU A 169 6.08 0.16 -19.38
C LEU A 169 7.04 -1.03 -19.28
N GLY A 170 7.84 -1.06 -18.22
CA GLY A 170 8.76 -2.16 -17.93
C GLY A 170 8.05 -3.43 -17.42
N GLY A 171 8.81 -4.45 -17.08
CA GLY A 171 8.32 -5.76 -16.63
C GLY A 171 7.81 -5.82 -15.19
N GLY A 172 7.58 -4.69 -14.53
CA GLY A 172 7.17 -4.61 -13.13
C GLY A 172 8.35 -4.49 -12.16
N PRO A 173 8.13 -4.63 -10.85
CA PRO A 173 9.15 -4.43 -9.83
C PRO A 173 10.27 -5.47 -9.94
N ASN A 174 11.50 -5.05 -9.64
CA ASN A 174 12.63 -5.96 -9.58
C ASN A 174 12.40 -7.02 -8.51
N ARG A 175 12.63 -8.28 -8.88
CA ARG A 175 12.55 -9.42 -7.97
C ARG A 175 13.94 -9.75 -7.43
N ILE A 176 14.01 -10.63 -6.41
CA ILE A 176 15.30 -11.13 -5.91
C ILE A 176 16.10 -11.74 -7.08
N GLY A 177 17.33 -11.28 -7.26
CA GLY A 177 18.22 -11.69 -8.35
C GLY A 177 18.09 -10.85 -9.63
N GLN A 178 17.16 -9.90 -9.68
CA GLN A 178 17.08 -8.88 -10.73
C GLN A 178 17.66 -7.57 -10.21
N GLY A 179 18.46 -6.92 -11.02
CA GLY A 179 19.05 -5.64 -10.70
C GLY A 179 18.51 -4.51 -11.58
N ILE A 180 19.03 -3.31 -11.36
CA ILE A 180 18.69 -2.09 -12.10
C ILE A 180 18.96 -2.21 -13.61
N GLU A 181 19.77 -3.15 -14.03
CA GLU A 181 20.06 -3.43 -15.44
C GLU A 181 18.81 -3.76 -16.27
N PHE A 182 17.79 -4.34 -15.65
CA PHE A 182 16.51 -4.61 -16.33
C PHE A 182 15.78 -3.31 -16.70
N ASP A 183 15.70 -2.36 -15.77
CA ASP A 183 15.10 -1.05 -16.02
C ASP A 183 15.94 -0.26 -17.03
N TYR A 184 17.27 -0.33 -16.93
CA TYR A 184 18.19 0.29 -17.86
C TYR A 184 17.99 -0.24 -19.28
N CYS A 185 17.91 -1.54 -19.46
CA CYS A 185 17.65 -2.17 -20.76
C CYS A 185 16.29 -1.81 -21.37
N CYS A 186 15.26 -1.57 -20.53
CA CYS A 186 13.94 -1.14 -21.00
C CYS A 186 13.96 0.32 -21.50
N VAL A 187 14.83 1.16 -20.96
CA VAL A 187 14.93 2.59 -21.33
C VAL A 187 15.80 2.82 -22.56
N HIS A 188 16.83 2.01 -22.79
CA HIS A 188 17.79 2.09 -23.89
C HIS A 188 17.45 1.15 -25.04
#